data_a69c2a422f6fee981181268eadcd0e6c
#
_entry.id   a69c2a422f6fee981181268eadcd0e6c
#
_cell.length_a   1.000
_cell.length_b   1.000
_cell.length_c   1.000
_cell.angle_alpha   90.00
_cell.angle_beta   90.00
_cell.angle_gamma   90.00
#
_symmetry.space_group_name_H-M   'P 1'
#
loop_
_entity.id
_entity.type
_entity.pdbx_description
1 polymer ?
#
loop_
_entity_poly.entity_id
_entity_poly.type
_entity_poly.pdbx_seq_one_letter_code
_entity_poly.pdbx_strand_id
1 'polypeptide(L)'
;MSGKVWFITGASRGFGRIWAEAALKRGDKVAATARNLADVADLAESYGEAVLPLALDVTDAVAVQNVVTRAFTHFGRFDVVLNNAGYALVGAIEEAHEADVRAEFDTNVFGTLRVIQPALPLLRRQGSGHIIGVSSVAGIVAGPITGFYNASKFALEAIHESLAQEVKSFGLKVTMLEPGAYATGFASMSSLKITPVIAAYGNTRAEVFAAGAKLGFGDPQATADAILKIVDAENPPLRFFVGTEGLPRARAAYADRLATWEAWEALSNAAQGEARQHNIAS
;
A
#
# COMPACT_ATOMS: atom_id res chain seq x y z
N MET A 1 22.08 -7.13 18.51
CA MET A 1 21.85 -6.19 17.38
C MET A 1 20.86 -5.16 17.90
N SER A 2 21.09 -3.86 17.68
CA SER A 2 20.09 -2.83 18.02
C SER A 2 18.82 -3.07 17.19
N GLY A 3 17.64 -2.96 17.81
CA GLY A 3 16.36 -3.12 17.11
C GLY A 3 16.20 -2.13 15.95
N LYS A 4 15.41 -2.48 14.96
CA LYS A 4 15.07 -1.61 13.82
C LYS A 4 14.14 -0.48 14.24
N VAL A 5 14.15 0.62 13.51
CA VAL A 5 13.23 1.75 13.68
C VAL A 5 12.23 1.80 12.53
N TRP A 6 10.95 1.77 12.88
CA TRP A 6 9.85 1.80 11.94
C TRP A 6 9.08 3.12 12.02
N PHE A 7 8.70 3.64 10.86
CA PHE A 7 7.66 4.66 10.73
C PHE A 7 6.45 4.02 10.06
N ILE A 8 5.29 3.99 10.75
CA ILE A 8 4.10 3.27 10.28
C ILE A 8 2.91 4.21 10.19
N THR A 9 2.30 4.31 9.00
CA THR A 9 1.04 5.04 8.84
C THR A 9 -0.18 4.14 9.05
N GLY A 10 -1.21 4.66 9.73
CA GLY A 10 -2.43 3.92 10.00
C GLY A 10 -2.23 2.75 10.98
N ALA A 11 -1.52 2.98 12.08
CA ALA A 11 -1.19 1.98 13.09
C ALA A 11 -2.30 1.76 14.15
N SER A 12 -3.47 2.39 14.01
CA SER A 12 -4.56 2.26 15.00
C SER A 12 -5.24 0.89 14.99
N ARG A 13 -5.25 0.19 13.86
CA ARG A 13 -5.96 -1.09 13.69
C ARG A 13 -5.43 -1.89 12.49
N GLY A 14 -5.97 -3.11 12.31
CA GLY A 14 -5.67 -3.97 11.17
C GLY A 14 -4.18 -4.27 11.03
N PHE A 15 -3.70 -4.35 9.80
CA PHE A 15 -2.31 -4.70 9.52
C PHE A 15 -1.31 -3.73 10.16
N GLY A 16 -1.55 -2.41 10.07
CA GLY A 16 -0.64 -1.44 10.67
C GLY A 16 -0.44 -1.63 12.17
N ARG A 17 -1.50 -1.96 12.89
CA ARG A 17 -1.45 -2.28 14.32
C ARG A 17 -0.72 -3.58 14.60
N ILE A 18 -1.07 -4.64 13.87
CA ILE A 18 -0.48 -5.98 14.03
C ILE A 18 1.03 -5.94 13.77
N TRP A 19 1.45 -5.27 12.71
CA TRP A 19 2.86 -5.20 12.36
C TRP A 19 3.66 -4.26 13.28
N ALA A 20 3.03 -3.18 13.78
CA ALA A 20 3.63 -2.36 14.83
C ALA A 20 3.88 -3.18 16.10
N GLU A 21 2.90 -3.94 16.56
CA GLU A 21 3.06 -4.80 17.74
C GLU A 21 4.09 -5.92 17.51
N ALA A 22 4.12 -6.52 16.32
CA ALA A 22 5.11 -7.54 15.98
C ALA A 22 6.54 -6.99 16.03
N ALA A 23 6.76 -5.80 15.48
CA ALA A 23 8.03 -5.10 15.55
C ALA A 23 8.43 -4.80 17.01
N LEU A 24 7.51 -4.26 17.80
CA LEU A 24 7.73 -3.93 19.21
C LEU A 24 8.04 -5.18 20.07
N LYS A 25 7.27 -6.27 19.88
CA LYS A 25 7.50 -7.56 20.56
C LYS A 25 8.88 -8.15 20.24
N ARG A 26 9.40 -7.86 19.04
CA ARG A 26 10.76 -8.26 18.64
C ARG A 26 11.86 -7.40 19.28
N GLY A 27 11.53 -6.25 19.86
CA GLY A 27 12.48 -5.29 20.42
C GLY A 27 12.86 -4.15 19.48
N ASP A 28 12.10 -3.96 18.40
CA ASP A 28 12.22 -2.80 17.50
C ASP A 28 11.58 -1.54 18.11
N LYS A 29 11.81 -0.39 17.49
CA LYS A 29 11.18 0.90 17.84
C LYS A 29 10.19 1.31 16.76
N VAL A 30 9.07 1.93 17.15
CA VAL A 30 8.00 2.27 16.22
C VAL A 30 7.51 3.71 16.43
N ALA A 31 7.60 4.55 15.40
CA ALA A 31 6.77 5.74 15.27
C ALA A 31 5.40 5.32 14.73
N ALA A 32 4.43 5.18 15.61
CA ALA A 32 3.08 4.71 15.29
C ALA A 32 2.17 5.90 15.02
N THR A 33 1.61 6.01 13.80
CA THR A 33 0.76 7.15 13.48
C THR A 33 -0.70 6.75 13.27
N ALA A 34 -1.61 7.59 13.72
CA ALA A 34 -3.05 7.49 13.49
C ALA A 34 -3.67 8.90 13.42
N ARG A 35 -4.86 9.04 12.81
CA ARG A 35 -5.57 10.33 12.77
C ARG A 35 -5.92 10.84 14.17
N ASN A 36 -6.33 9.95 15.06
CA ASN A 36 -6.54 10.26 16.46
C ASN A 36 -5.40 9.65 17.29
N LEU A 37 -4.69 10.48 18.05
CA LEU A 37 -3.56 10.06 18.87
C LEU A 37 -3.97 8.99 19.91
N ALA A 38 -5.19 9.08 20.45
CA ALA A 38 -5.70 8.13 21.44
C ALA A 38 -5.73 6.69 20.91
N ASP A 39 -5.89 6.49 19.58
CA ASP A 39 -5.98 5.16 18.97
C ASP A 39 -4.64 4.40 18.93
N VAL A 40 -3.53 5.04 19.31
CA VAL A 40 -2.18 4.45 19.37
C VAL A 40 -1.46 4.73 20.69
N ALA A 41 -2.12 5.42 21.62
CA ALA A 41 -1.53 5.79 22.92
C ALA A 41 -1.23 4.56 23.81
N ASP A 42 -2.08 3.56 23.79
CA ASP A 42 -1.94 2.30 24.50
C ASP A 42 -0.69 1.49 24.11
N LEU A 43 -0.16 1.70 22.90
CA LEU A 43 1.13 1.14 22.51
C LEU A 43 2.27 1.72 23.36
N ALA A 44 2.23 3.03 23.63
CA ALA A 44 3.23 3.66 24.48
C ALA A 44 3.11 3.23 25.94
N GLU A 45 1.89 2.99 26.42
CA GLU A 45 1.65 2.43 27.76
C GLU A 45 2.25 1.02 27.89
N SER A 46 2.15 0.22 26.82
CA SER A 46 2.61 -1.18 26.80
C SER A 46 4.11 -1.34 26.55
N TYR A 47 4.73 -0.46 25.74
CA TYR A 47 6.10 -0.61 25.25
C TYR A 47 7.03 0.57 25.60
N GLY A 48 6.54 1.58 26.33
CA GLY A 48 7.34 2.70 26.83
C GLY A 48 8.06 3.47 25.73
N GLU A 49 9.34 3.75 25.92
CA GLU A 49 10.19 4.53 25.00
C GLU A 49 10.45 3.87 23.63
N ALA A 50 10.05 2.62 23.45
CA ALA A 50 10.13 1.97 22.14
C ALA A 50 9.06 2.50 21.16
N VAL A 51 8.04 3.21 21.65
CA VAL A 51 6.97 3.76 20.82
C VAL A 51 6.94 5.28 20.89
N LEU A 52 6.83 5.90 19.72
CA LEU A 52 6.48 7.32 19.58
C LEU A 52 5.09 7.39 18.93
N PRO A 53 4.01 7.57 19.71
CA PRO A 53 2.67 7.77 19.15
C PRO A 53 2.56 9.18 18.57
N LEU A 54 1.97 9.29 17.37
CA LEU A 54 1.86 10.54 16.63
C LEU A 54 0.49 10.67 15.97
N ALA A 55 -0.14 11.84 16.12
CA ALA A 55 -1.32 12.17 15.34
C ALA A 55 -0.89 12.51 13.90
N LEU A 56 -1.52 11.87 12.91
CA LEU A 56 -1.23 12.12 11.50
C LEU A 56 -2.44 11.79 10.62
N ASP A 57 -2.91 12.79 9.89
CA ASP A 57 -3.69 12.60 8.67
C ASP A 57 -2.74 12.71 7.47
N VAL A 58 -2.65 11.66 6.66
CA VAL A 58 -1.76 11.62 5.49
C VAL A 58 -2.21 12.55 4.36
N THR A 59 -3.41 13.11 4.44
CA THR A 59 -3.91 14.12 3.49
C THR A 59 -3.38 15.53 3.79
N ASP A 60 -2.85 15.78 4.99
CA ASP A 60 -2.22 17.05 5.37
C ASP A 60 -0.71 17.01 5.10
N ALA A 61 -0.28 17.63 4.01
CA ALA A 61 1.12 17.63 3.59
C ALA A 61 2.06 18.28 4.61
N VAL A 62 1.62 19.34 5.31
CA VAL A 62 2.42 20.04 6.31
C VAL A 62 2.57 19.17 7.56
N ALA A 63 1.48 18.58 8.02
CA ALA A 63 1.52 17.65 9.15
C ALA A 63 2.42 16.45 8.85
N VAL A 64 2.35 15.87 7.65
CA VAL A 64 3.21 14.74 7.24
C VAL A 64 4.68 15.11 7.31
N GLN A 65 5.08 16.25 6.71
CA GLN A 65 6.47 16.73 6.75
C GLN A 65 6.99 16.88 8.19
N ASN A 66 6.18 17.49 9.05
CA ASN A 66 6.54 17.73 10.46
C ASN A 66 6.65 16.42 11.24
N VAL A 67 5.69 15.50 11.05
CA VAL A 67 5.64 14.22 11.76
C VAL A 67 6.78 13.29 11.34
N VAL A 68 7.09 13.19 10.05
CA VAL A 68 8.24 12.43 9.54
C VAL A 68 9.55 12.98 10.13
N THR A 69 9.72 14.31 10.09
CA THR A 69 10.92 14.96 10.66
C THR A 69 11.03 14.72 12.16
N ARG A 70 9.94 14.87 12.92
CA ARG A 70 9.88 14.63 14.37
C ARG A 70 10.25 13.20 14.72
N ALA A 71 9.68 12.22 14.00
CA ALA A 71 9.95 10.81 14.26
C ALA A 71 11.41 10.45 13.96
N PHE A 72 11.97 10.97 12.84
CA PHE A 72 13.37 10.76 12.52
C PHE A 72 14.31 11.39 13.56
N THR A 73 14.02 12.61 13.98
CA THR A 73 14.82 13.31 15.02
C THR A 73 14.79 12.54 16.35
N HIS A 74 13.62 11.99 16.71
CA HIS A 74 13.45 11.25 17.96
C HIS A 74 14.26 9.96 18.01
N PHE A 75 14.23 9.16 16.94
CA PHE A 75 14.92 7.86 16.90
C PHE A 75 16.30 7.92 16.21
N GLY A 76 16.63 8.98 15.51
CA GLY A 76 17.90 9.20 14.80
C GLY A 76 18.03 8.46 13.47
N ARG A 77 17.09 7.58 13.12
CA ARG A 77 17.08 6.78 11.88
C ARG A 77 15.72 6.23 11.55
N PHE A 78 15.56 5.78 10.30
CA PHE A 78 14.49 4.87 9.88
C PHE A 78 15.09 3.65 9.17
N ASP A 79 14.74 2.45 9.62
CA ASP A 79 15.03 1.20 8.91
C ASP A 79 13.88 0.79 8.01
N VAL A 80 12.65 1.12 8.42
CA VAL A 80 11.42 0.79 7.68
C VAL A 80 10.50 2.00 7.66
N VAL A 81 10.01 2.35 6.46
CA VAL A 81 8.91 3.31 6.27
C VAL A 81 7.74 2.55 5.67
N LEU A 82 6.74 2.25 6.49
CA LEU A 82 5.57 1.45 6.12
C LEU A 82 4.36 2.35 5.84
N ASN A 83 4.00 2.46 4.57
CA ASN A 83 2.82 3.18 4.08
C ASN A 83 1.62 2.24 4.06
N ASN A 84 0.85 2.23 5.18
CA ASN A 84 -0.30 1.35 5.34
C ASN A 84 -1.64 2.10 5.36
N ALA A 85 -1.66 3.39 5.65
CA ALA A 85 -2.90 4.17 5.67
C ALA A 85 -3.63 4.12 4.33
N GLY A 86 -4.92 3.79 4.36
CA GLY A 86 -5.76 3.70 3.16
C GLY A 86 -7.15 3.16 3.47
N TYR A 87 -8.05 3.33 2.51
CA TYR A 87 -9.42 2.82 2.56
C TYR A 87 -9.93 2.49 1.16
N ALA A 88 -11.12 1.90 1.04
CA ALA A 88 -11.72 1.56 -0.25
C ALA A 88 -13.05 2.28 -0.47
N LEU A 89 -13.21 2.86 -1.66
CA LEU A 89 -14.49 3.30 -2.22
C LEU A 89 -15.13 2.14 -2.96
N VAL A 90 -16.35 1.77 -2.55
CA VAL A 90 -17.10 0.61 -3.06
C VAL A 90 -18.35 1.09 -3.79
N GLY A 91 -18.41 0.85 -5.08
CA GLY A 91 -19.52 1.17 -5.96
C GLY A 91 -19.14 0.96 -7.43
N ALA A 92 -20.14 0.91 -8.30
CA ALA A 92 -19.91 0.93 -9.74
C ALA A 92 -19.32 2.28 -10.16
N ILE A 93 -18.65 2.33 -11.29
CA ILE A 93 -17.99 3.56 -11.78
C ILE A 93 -18.99 4.72 -11.89
N GLU A 94 -20.20 4.43 -12.38
CA GLU A 94 -21.27 5.43 -12.55
C GLU A 94 -21.85 5.93 -11.22
N GLU A 95 -21.73 5.16 -10.14
CA GLU A 95 -22.30 5.48 -8.83
C GLU A 95 -21.43 6.44 -8.00
N ALA A 96 -20.16 6.59 -8.36
CA ALA A 96 -19.23 7.34 -7.54
C ALA A 96 -19.28 8.85 -7.78
N HIS A 97 -19.35 9.62 -6.70
CA HIS A 97 -19.13 11.06 -6.78
C HIS A 97 -17.64 11.37 -6.94
N GLU A 98 -17.30 12.32 -7.81
CA GLU A 98 -15.90 12.71 -8.05
C GLU A 98 -15.17 13.13 -6.76
N ALA A 99 -15.85 13.81 -5.85
CA ALA A 99 -15.27 14.21 -4.57
C ALA A 99 -14.80 12.98 -3.72
N ASP A 100 -15.54 11.88 -3.76
CA ASP A 100 -15.20 10.66 -3.04
C ASP A 100 -14.01 9.94 -3.68
N VAL A 101 -13.96 9.92 -5.00
CA VAL A 101 -12.83 9.38 -5.76
C VAL A 101 -11.56 10.17 -5.46
N ARG A 102 -11.65 11.51 -5.51
CA ARG A 102 -10.51 12.39 -5.17
C ARG A 102 -10.03 12.17 -3.75
N ALA A 103 -10.93 12.03 -2.79
CA ALA A 103 -10.58 11.78 -1.39
C ALA A 103 -9.90 10.41 -1.20
N GLU A 104 -10.32 9.36 -1.93
CA GLU A 104 -9.65 8.07 -1.91
C GLU A 104 -8.22 8.16 -2.47
N PHE A 105 -8.04 8.82 -3.62
CA PHE A 105 -6.72 9.03 -4.21
C PHE A 105 -5.85 9.93 -3.33
N ASP A 106 -6.42 10.95 -2.71
CA ASP A 106 -5.69 11.84 -1.80
C ASP A 106 -5.13 11.08 -0.60
N THR A 107 -5.90 10.13 -0.06
CA THR A 107 -5.43 9.26 1.02
C THR A 107 -4.47 8.18 0.52
N ASN A 108 -4.92 7.34 -0.44
CA ASN A 108 -4.20 6.12 -0.80
C ASN A 108 -2.92 6.42 -1.60
N VAL A 109 -2.98 7.37 -2.54
CA VAL A 109 -1.89 7.66 -3.47
C VAL A 109 -1.07 8.86 -2.99
N PHE A 110 -1.70 10.02 -2.89
CA PHE A 110 -0.97 11.23 -2.51
C PHE A 110 -0.52 11.20 -1.05
N GLY A 111 -1.29 10.60 -0.14
CA GLY A 111 -0.88 10.38 1.25
C GLY A 111 0.39 9.54 1.36
N THR A 112 0.48 8.47 0.57
CA THR A 112 1.69 7.65 0.46
C THR A 112 2.87 8.45 -0.08
N LEU A 113 2.68 9.24 -1.15
CA LEU A 113 3.72 10.10 -1.72
C LEU A 113 4.21 11.16 -0.74
N ARG A 114 3.28 11.81 -0.01
CA ARG A 114 3.61 12.80 1.03
C ARG A 114 4.51 12.23 2.12
N VAL A 115 4.39 10.94 2.44
CA VAL A 115 5.29 10.27 3.41
C VAL A 115 6.60 9.89 2.77
N ILE A 116 6.61 9.34 1.57
CA ILE A 116 7.82 8.92 0.86
C ILE A 116 8.74 10.11 0.59
N GLN A 117 8.21 11.21 0.08
CA GLN A 117 9.00 12.37 -0.34
C GLN A 117 9.86 12.98 0.78
N PRO A 118 9.37 13.27 1.98
CA PRO A 118 10.22 13.75 3.08
C PRO A 118 11.11 12.66 3.70
N ALA A 119 10.73 11.38 3.61
CA ALA A 119 11.56 10.29 4.11
C ALA A 119 12.79 10.03 3.21
N LEU A 120 12.63 10.16 1.89
CA LEU A 120 13.70 9.85 0.92
C LEU A 120 15.02 10.59 1.17
N PRO A 121 15.07 11.93 1.38
CA PRO A 121 16.32 12.61 1.68
C PRO A 121 17.00 12.11 2.95
N LEU A 122 16.21 11.69 3.95
CA LEU A 122 16.70 11.15 5.21
C LEU A 122 17.35 9.78 4.98
N LEU A 123 16.62 8.87 4.31
CA LEU A 123 17.09 7.52 3.98
C LEU A 123 18.30 7.55 3.05
N ARG A 124 18.30 8.44 2.04
CA ARG A 124 19.42 8.61 1.11
C ARG A 124 20.71 9.05 1.82
N ARG A 125 20.61 10.00 2.80
CA ARG A 125 21.77 10.38 3.63
C ARG A 125 22.21 9.25 4.54
N GLN A 126 21.28 8.43 5.03
CA GLN A 126 21.54 7.25 5.84
C GLN A 126 22.23 6.14 5.03
N GLY A 127 22.03 6.07 3.71
CA GLY A 127 22.55 5.03 2.82
C GLY A 127 21.89 3.66 3.00
N SER A 128 20.74 3.61 3.68
CA SER A 128 20.00 2.37 3.95
C SER A 128 18.55 2.69 4.34
N GLY A 129 17.66 1.72 4.15
CA GLY A 129 16.25 1.81 4.53
C GLY A 129 15.37 0.98 3.61
N HIS A 130 14.18 0.64 4.10
CA HIS A 130 13.21 -0.15 3.37
C HIS A 130 11.87 0.59 3.33
N ILE A 131 11.46 1.02 2.14
CA ILE A 131 10.14 1.62 1.90
C ILE A 131 9.17 0.49 1.56
N ILE A 132 8.11 0.37 2.34
CA ILE A 132 7.08 -0.65 2.15
C ILE A 132 5.74 0.04 1.90
N GLY A 133 5.09 -0.32 0.78
CA GLY A 133 3.74 0.13 0.46
C GLY A 133 2.73 -1.01 0.64
N VAL A 134 1.60 -0.73 1.28
CA VAL A 134 0.49 -1.68 1.34
C VAL A 134 -0.43 -1.45 0.15
N SER A 135 -0.26 -2.29 -0.88
CA SER A 135 -1.13 -2.40 -2.04
C SER A 135 -2.31 -3.35 -1.75
N SER A 136 -2.61 -4.20 -2.67
CA SER A 136 -3.63 -5.26 -2.60
C SER A 136 -3.49 -6.16 -3.83
N VAL A 137 -4.06 -7.35 -3.81
CA VAL A 137 -4.35 -8.11 -5.03
C VAL A 137 -5.15 -7.26 -6.03
N ALA A 138 -5.95 -6.31 -5.53
CA ALA A 138 -6.68 -5.32 -6.33
C ALA A 138 -5.77 -4.31 -7.08
N GLY A 139 -4.48 -4.22 -6.77
CA GLY A 139 -3.47 -3.47 -7.52
C GLY A 139 -2.88 -4.24 -8.70
N ILE A 140 -3.16 -5.54 -8.81
CA ILE A 140 -2.68 -6.43 -9.87
C ILE A 140 -3.84 -6.87 -10.77
N VAL A 141 -5.00 -7.15 -10.19
CA VAL A 141 -6.20 -7.63 -10.90
C VAL A 141 -7.39 -6.78 -10.48
N ALA A 142 -7.93 -6.01 -11.43
CA ALA A 142 -9.12 -5.21 -11.20
C ALA A 142 -10.39 -6.09 -11.23
N GLY A 143 -11.37 -5.74 -10.39
CA GLY A 143 -12.70 -6.34 -10.36
C GLY A 143 -13.80 -5.27 -10.38
N PRO A 144 -15.06 -5.66 -10.65
CA PRO A 144 -16.18 -4.73 -10.62
C PRO A 144 -16.47 -4.21 -9.21
N ILE A 145 -17.23 -3.13 -9.11
CA ILE A 145 -17.70 -2.49 -7.86
C ILE A 145 -16.58 -1.87 -6.99
N THR A 146 -15.32 -2.05 -7.36
CA THR A 146 -14.17 -1.48 -6.64
C THR A 146 -13.21 -0.75 -7.59
N GLY A 147 -13.73 -0.22 -8.71
CA GLY A 147 -12.90 0.31 -9.80
C GLY A 147 -11.93 1.40 -9.37
N PHE A 148 -12.35 2.36 -8.55
CA PHE A 148 -11.47 3.45 -8.08
C PHE A 148 -10.47 2.97 -7.04
N TYR A 149 -10.86 2.07 -6.15
CA TYR A 149 -9.92 1.41 -5.25
C TYR A 149 -8.85 0.65 -6.03
N ASN A 150 -9.26 -0.16 -7.02
CA ASN A 150 -8.31 -0.85 -7.90
C ASN A 150 -7.34 0.15 -8.54
N ALA A 151 -7.85 1.24 -9.13
CA ALA A 151 -7.04 2.27 -9.77
C ALA A 151 -6.04 2.91 -8.79
N SER A 152 -6.45 3.20 -7.55
CA SER A 152 -5.56 3.74 -6.52
C SER A 152 -4.44 2.76 -6.16
N LYS A 153 -4.72 1.46 -6.12
CA LYS A 153 -3.72 0.42 -5.84
C LYS A 153 -2.80 0.15 -7.04
N PHE A 154 -3.32 0.16 -8.26
CA PHE A 154 -2.50 0.12 -9.48
C PHE A 154 -1.53 1.31 -9.57
N ALA A 155 -2.00 2.51 -9.19
CA ALA A 155 -1.12 3.68 -9.11
C ALA A 155 0.04 3.48 -8.11
N LEU A 156 -0.23 2.90 -6.94
CA LEU A 156 0.81 2.57 -5.96
C LEU A 156 1.81 1.56 -6.51
N GLU A 157 1.35 0.52 -7.22
CA GLU A 157 2.22 -0.48 -7.85
C GLU A 157 3.22 0.19 -8.81
N ALA A 158 2.72 1.03 -9.73
CA ALA A 158 3.56 1.71 -10.70
C ALA A 158 4.55 2.69 -10.05
N ILE A 159 4.10 3.46 -9.06
CA ILE A 159 4.94 4.43 -8.32
C ILE A 159 6.08 3.72 -7.59
N HIS A 160 5.80 2.62 -6.87
CA HIS A 160 6.82 1.91 -6.12
C HIS A 160 7.77 1.12 -7.03
N GLU A 161 7.31 0.62 -8.18
CA GLU A 161 8.17 -0.02 -9.17
C GLU A 161 9.18 0.97 -9.77
N SER A 162 8.74 2.20 -10.08
CA SER A 162 9.62 3.28 -10.52
C SER A 162 10.58 3.68 -9.40
N LEU A 163 10.05 3.90 -8.19
CA LEU A 163 10.85 4.26 -7.02
C LEU A 163 11.96 3.25 -6.74
N ALA A 164 11.67 1.95 -6.85
CA ALA A 164 12.66 0.89 -6.61
C ALA A 164 13.88 1.01 -7.53
N GLN A 165 13.65 1.42 -8.78
CA GLN A 165 14.72 1.63 -9.75
C GLN A 165 15.51 2.92 -9.44
N GLU A 166 14.81 4.00 -9.07
CA GLU A 166 15.39 5.30 -8.77
C GLU A 166 16.30 5.28 -7.53
N VAL A 167 15.92 4.51 -6.50
CA VAL A 167 16.61 4.51 -5.21
C VAL A 167 17.64 3.39 -5.03
N LYS A 168 17.76 2.50 -6.01
CA LYS A 168 18.66 1.34 -5.94
C LYS A 168 20.12 1.74 -5.66
N SER A 169 20.60 2.80 -6.32
CA SER A 169 21.98 3.30 -6.14
C SER A 169 22.22 3.92 -4.77
N PHE A 170 21.16 4.22 -4.01
CA PHE A 170 21.26 4.76 -2.66
C PHE A 170 21.28 3.68 -1.57
N GLY A 171 21.25 2.39 -1.94
CA GLY A 171 21.17 1.29 -0.99
C GLY A 171 19.80 1.13 -0.32
N LEU A 172 18.74 1.72 -0.91
CA LEU A 172 17.38 1.62 -0.39
C LEU A 172 16.64 0.44 -1.03
N LYS A 173 15.74 -0.16 -0.26
CA LYS A 173 14.88 -1.25 -0.65
C LYS A 173 13.44 -0.77 -0.77
N VAL A 174 12.68 -1.38 -1.67
CA VAL A 174 11.25 -1.11 -1.87
C VAL A 174 10.51 -2.43 -1.97
N THR A 175 9.39 -2.56 -1.27
CA THR A 175 8.49 -3.71 -1.35
C THR A 175 7.04 -3.26 -1.36
N MET A 176 6.25 -3.83 -2.26
CA MET A 176 4.79 -3.77 -2.25
C MET A 176 4.23 -5.03 -1.62
N LEU A 177 3.41 -4.85 -0.59
CA LEU A 177 2.63 -5.93 0.00
C LEU A 177 1.26 -5.96 -0.68
N GLU A 178 0.87 -7.10 -1.16
CA GLU A 178 -0.34 -7.32 -1.96
C GLU A 178 -1.29 -8.29 -1.22
N PRO A 179 -1.98 -7.82 -0.14
CA PRO A 179 -2.90 -8.67 0.59
C PRO A 179 -4.11 -9.07 -0.27
N GLY A 180 -4.55 -10.32 -0.09
CA GLY A 180 -5.88 -10.78 -0.45
C GLY A 180 -6.92 -10.40 0.61
N ALA A 181 -7.97 -11.22 0.75
CA ALA A 181 -9.00 -11.02 1.76
C ALA A 181 -8.52 -11.47 3.15
N TYR A 182 -8.55 -10.56 4.12
CA TYR A 182 -8.17 -10.81 5.51
C TYR A 182 -9.25 -10.32 6.48
N ALA A 183 -9.40 -11.00 7.61
CA ALA A 183 -10.30 -10.62 8.69
C ALA A 183 -9.75 -9.42 9.50
N THR A 184 -9.46 -8.32 8.79
CA THR A 184 -9.09 -7.04 9.39
C THR A 184 -10.32 -6.15 9.54
N GLY A 185 -10.22 -5.06 10.31
CA GLY A 185 -11.25 -4.01 10.32
C GLY A 185 -11.41 -3.28 8.97
N PHE A 186 -10.70 -3.68 7.91
CA PHE A 186 -10.80 -3.06 6.59
C PHE A 186 -12.18 -3.26 5.94
N ALA A 187 -12.85 -4.39 6.19
CA ALA A 187 -14.24 -4.63 5.75
C ALA A 187 -15.29 -3.88 6.59
N SER A 188 -14.90 -3.12 7.62
CA SER A 188 -15.82 -2.32 8.42
C SER A 188 -16.17 -0.99 7.75
N MET A 189 -17.31 -0.41 8.14
CA MET A 189 -17.77 0.92 7.66
C MET A 189 -16.75 2.05 7.89
N SER A 190 -15.77 1.85 8.76
CA SER A 190 -14.71 2.82 9.01
C SER A 190 -13.55 2.79 8.00
N SER A 191 -13.48 1.75 7.15
CA SER A 191 -12.49 1.60 6.09
C SER A 191 -13.11 1.35 4.71
N LEU A 192 -14.44 1.27 4.62
CA LEU A 192 -15.19 1.21 3.37
C LEU A 192 -16.06 2.46 3.26
N LYS A 193 -15.96 3.16 2.15
CA LYS A 193 -16.94 4.17 1.76
C LYS A 193 -17.80 3.58 0.64
N ILE A 194 -19.09 3.49 0.88
CA ILE A 194 -20.04 2.91 -0.10
C ILE A 194 -20.73 4.05 -0.82
N THR A 195 -20.76 3.98 -2.15
CA THR A 195 -21.49 4.92 -3.02
C THR A 195 -23.00 4.76 -2.90
N PRO A 196 -23.80 5.76 -3.30
CA PRO A 196 -25.22 5.55 -3.59
C PRO A 196 -25.42 4.38 -4.57
N VAL A 197 -26.52 3.63 -4.43
CA VAL A 197 -26.76 2.42 -5.22
C VAL A 197 -27.70 2.74 -6.39
N ILE A 198 -27.26 2.42 -7.61
CA ILE A 198 -28.10 2.44 -8.81
C ILE A 198 -28.62 1.02 -9.05
N ALA A 199 -29.94 0.86 -9.19
CA ALA A 199 -30.59 -0.45 -9.32
C ALA A 199 -30.06 -1.29 -10.49
N ALA A 200 -29.61 -0.65 -11.58
CA ALA A 200 -29.04 -1.33 -12.74
C ALA A 200 -27.81 -2.19 -12.41
N TYR A 201 -27.05 -1.84 -11.36
CA TYR A 201 -25.88 -2.60 -10.91
C TYR A 201 -26.17 -3.64 -9.83
N GLY A 202 -27.45 -3.86 -9.50
CA GLY A 202 -27.87 -4.77 -8.43
C GLY A 202 -27.37 -6.20 -8.61
N ASN A 203 -27.48 -6.76 -9.81
CA ASN A 203 -26.99 -8.11 -10.10
C ASN A 203 -25.47 -8.22 -10.00
N THR A 204 -24.72 -7.29 -10.61
CA THR A 204 -23.25 -7.26 -10.52
C THR A 204 -22.79 -7.18 -9.08
N ARG A 205 -23.45 -6.34 -8.28
CA ARG A 205 -23.15 -6.20 -6.85
C ARG A 205 -23.43 -7.48 -6.09
N ALA A 206 -24.57 -8.14 -6.34
CA ALA A 206 -24.93 -9.41 -5.72
C ALA A 206 -23.91 -10.51 -6.05
N GLU A 207 -23.48 -10.61 -7.30
CA GLU A 207 -22.45 -11.56 -7.74
C GLU A 207 -21.11 -11.32 -7.03
N VAL A 208 -20.65 -10.07 -6.94
CA VAL A 208 -19.41 -9.71 -6.24
C VAL A 208 -19.49 -10.07 -4.77
N PHE A 209 -20.58 -9.75 -4.08
CA PHE A 209 -20.74 -10.09 -2.67
C PHE A 209 -20.87 -11.60 -2.46
N ALA A 210 -21.57 -12.32 -3.33
CA ALA A 210 -21.67 -13.78 -3.28
C ALA A 210 -20.32 -14.46 -3.52
N ALA A 211 -19.50 -13.94 -4.44
CA ALA A 211 -18.15 -14.41 -4.65
C ALA A 211 -17.26 -14.11 -3.42
N GLY A 212 -17.36 -12.90 -2.88
CA GLY A 212 -16.64 -12.51 -1.67
C GLY A 212 -16.97 -13.35 -0.45
N ALA A 213 -18.25 -13.71 -0.28
CA ALA A 213 -18.71 -14.57 0.83
C ALA A 213 -18.16 -16.01 0.77
N LYS A 214 -17.74 -16.46 -0.43
CA LYS A 214 -17.10 -17.78 -0.63
C LYS A 214 -15.60 -17.74 -0.38
N LEU A 215 -14.99 -16.55 -0.32
CA LEU A 215 -13.58 -16.39 -0.02
C LEU A 215 -13.37 -16.63 1.49
N GLY A 216 -12.45 -17.51 1.83
CA GLY A 216 -11.97 -17.61 3.22
C GLY A 216 -11.15 -16.37 3.56
N PHE A 217 -11.47 -15.72 4.66
CA PHE A 217 -10.64 -14.62 5.17
C PHE A 217 -9.39 -15.18 5.87
N GLY A 218 -8.21 -14.70 5.49
CA GLY A 218 -6.97 -15.01 6.18
C GLY A 218 -6.96 -14.43 7.60
N ASP A 219 -6.23 -15.09 8.51
CA ASP A 219 -5.93 -14.53 9.83
C ASP A 219 -4.87 -13.43 9.68
N PRO A 220 -5.17 -12.17 10.00
CA PRO A 220 -4.20 -11.09 9.86
C PRO A 220 -3.01 -11.23 10.83
N GLN A 221 -3.16 -11.91 11.96
CA GLN A 221 -2.05 -12.16 12.90
C GLN A 221 -0.97 -13.06 12.28
N ALA A 222 -1.35 -14.00 11.43
CA ALA A 222 -0.42 -14.86 10.73
C ALA A 222 0.55 -14.11 9.79
N THR A 223 0.24 -12.86 9.44
CA THR A 223 1.10 -12.03 8.57
C THR A 223 2.32 -11.45 9.28
N ALA A 224 2.32 -11.42 10.60
CA ALA A 224 3.35 -10.76 11.40
C ALA A 224 4.76 -11.30 11.10
N ASP A 225 4.93 -12.63 11.15
CA ASP A 225 6.23 -13.26 10.88
C ASP A 225 6.70 -13.06 9.44
N ALA A 226 5.77 -13.05 8.48
CA ALA A 226 6.11 -12.83 7.08
C ALA A 226 6.68 -11.42 6.85
N ILE A 227 6.07 -10.40 7.46
CA ILE A 227 6.53 -9.02 7.35
C ILE A 227 7.90 -8.83 8.01
N LEU A 228 8.12 -9.40 9.19
CA LEU A 228 9.42 -9.35 9.85
C LEU A 228 10.51 -10.01 9.00
N LYS A 229 10.23 -11.16 8.36
CA LYS A 229 11.15 -11.83 7.45
C LYS A 229 11.47 -11.00 6.20
N ILE A 230 10.45 -10.33 5.61
CA ILE A 230 10.66 -9.43 4.45
C ILE A 230 11.56 -8.26 4.84
N VAL A 231 11.33 -7.66 6.00
CA VAL A 231 12.14 -6.55 6.50
C VAL A 231 13.58 -6.96 6.80
N ASP A 232 13.80 -8.19 7.20
CA ASP A 232 15.13 -8.71 7.51
C ASP A 232 15.86 -9.27 6.29
N ALA A 233 15.14 -9.50 5.17
CA ALA A 233 15.74 -10.04 3.97
C ALA A 233 16.83 -9.10 3.42
N GLU A 234 17.96 -9.65 3.03
CA GLU A 234 19.03 -8.91 2.34
C GLU A 234 18.52 -8.39 0.99
N ASN A 235 17.81 -9.24 0.25
CA ASN A 235 17.21 -8.93 -1.04
C ASN A 235 15.70 -9.21 -0.99
N PRO A 236 14.88 -8.29 -0.40
CA PRO A 236 13.44 -8.48 -0.33
C PRO A 236 12.81 -8.38 -1.73
N PRO A 237 11.69 -9.08 -1.99
CA PRO A 237 10.99 -8.98 -3.26
C PRO A 237 10.39 -7.57 -3.43
N LEU A 238 10.34 -7.07 -4.67
CA LEU A 238 9.60 -5.85 -4.98
C LEU A 238 8.09 -6.02 -4.73
N ARG A 239 7.54 -7.20 -5.06
CA ARG A 239 6.13 -7.56 -4.87
C ARG A 239 6.01 -8.82 -4.03
N PHE A 240 5.09 -8.79 -3.07
CA PHE A 240 4.84 -9.93 -2.20
C PHE A 240 3.34 -10.10 -1.96
N PHE A 241 2.77 -11.16 -2.52
CA PHE A 241 1.41 -11.55 -2.19
C PHE A 241 1.32 -12.01 -0.74
N VAL A 242 0.46 -11.36 0.02
CA VAL A 242 0.13 -11.80 1.38
C VAL A 242 -1.09 -12.71 1.29
N GLY A 243 -0.89 -14.00 1.60
CA GLY A 243 -1.92 -15.03 1.53
C GLY A 243 -1.94 -15.82 0.21
N THR A 244 -2.93 -16.67 0.07
CA THR A 244 -3.01 -17.68 -1.00
C THR A 244 -3.77 -17.23 -2.25
N GLU A 245 -4.51 -16.13 -2.16
CA GLU A 245 -5.42 -15.66 -3.20
C GLU A 245 -4.69 -14.98 -4.38
N GLY A 246 -3.63 -14.22 -4.09
CA GLY A 246 -3.03 -13.31 -5.06
C GLY A 246 -2.40 -14.00 -6.26
N LEU A 247 -1.53 -14.99 -6.03
CA LEU A 247 -0.79 -15.64 -7.11
C LEU A 247 -1.68 -16.36 -8.13
N PRO A 248 -2.70 -17.16 -7.75
CA PRO A 248 -3.60 -17.77 -8.73
C PRO A 248 -4.36 -16.75 -9.58
N ARG A 249 -4.87 -15.68 -8.95
CA ARG A 249 -5.58 -14.59 -9.66
C ARG A 249 -4.66 -13.84 -10.63
N ALA A 250 -3.45 -13.51 -10.19
CA ALA A 250 -2.46 -12.85 -11.04
C ALA A 250 -2.10 -13.72 -12.24
N ARG A 251 -1.83 -15.03 -12.05
CA ARG A 251 -1.54 -15.96 -13.15
C ARG A 251 -2.64 -15.99 -14.19
N ALA A 252 -3.90 -16.10 -13.78
CA ALA A 252 -5.03 -16.12 -14.69
C ALA A 252 -5.14 -14.78 -15.47
N ALA A 253 -5.07 -13.65 -14.79
CA ALA A 253 -5.18 -12.34 -15.41
C ALA A 253 -4.04 -12.02 -16.38
N TYR A 254 -2.81 -12.40 -16.04
CA TYR A 254 -1.66 -12.19 -16.93
C TYR A 254 -1.68 -13.14 -18.14
N ALA A 255 -2.12 -14.38 -17.97
CA ALA A 255 -2.30 -15.31 -19.08
C ALA A 255 -3.32 -14.77 -20.10
N ASP A 256 -4.47 -14.27 -19.64
CA ASP A 256 -5.49 -13.67 -20.48
C ASP A 256 -4.98 -12.39 -21.20
N ARG A 257 -4.27 -11.52 -20.49
CA ARG A 257 -3.66 -10.30 -21.06
C ARG A 257 -2.64 -10.65 -22.14
N LEU A 258 -1.74 -11.61 -21.86
CA LEU A 258 -0.73 -12.06 -22.83
C LEU A 258 -1.38 -12.64 -24.09
N ALA A 259 -2.35 -13.55 -23.93
CA ALA A 259 -3.06 -14.12 -25.06
C ALA A 259 -3.75 -13.05 -25.93
N THR A 260 -4.33 -12.03 -25.28
CA THR A 260 -4.94 -10.90 -26.01
C THR A 260 -3.89 -10.08 -26.77
N TRP A 261 -2.77 -9.74 -26.15
CA TRP A 261 -1.71 -8.98 -26.82
C TRP A 261 -1.06 -9.74 -27.97
N GLU A 262 -0.80 -11.04 -27.81
CA GLU A 262 -0.27 -11.92 -28.85
C GLU A 262 -1.23 -12.04 -30.02
N ALA A 263 -2.55 -12.16 -29.78
CA ALA A 263 -3.55 -12.22 -30.83
C ALA A 263 -3.63 -10.95 -31.69
N TRP A 264 -3.22 -9.79 -31.13
CA TRP A 264 -3.27 -8.50 -31.80
C TRP A 264 -1.86 -7.97 -32.19
N GLU A 265 -0.80 -8.76 -32.00
CA GLU A 265 0.60 -8.34 -32.21
C GLU A 265 0.85 -7.84 -33.62
N ALA A 266 0.37 -8.53 -34.65
CA ALA A 266 0.58 -8.15 -36.04
C ALA A 266 0.01 -6.76 -36.35
N LEU A 267 -1.20 -6.46 -35.86
CA LEU A 267 -1.81 -5.15 -36.04
C LEU A 267 -1.09 -4.08 -35.23
N SER A 268 -0.67 -4.40 -33.99
CA SER A 268 0.09 -3.50 -33.13
C SER A 268 1.42 -3.10 -33.79
N ASN A 269 2.16 -4.07 -34.36
CA ASN A 269 3.42 -3.83 -35.05
C ASN A 269 3.21 -3.00 -36.32
N ALA A 270 2.16 -3.26 -37.09
CA ALA A 270 1.82 -2.47 -38.28
C ALA A 270 1.48 -1.01 -37.93
N ALA A 271 0.88 -0.76 -36.75
CA ALA A 271 0.54 0.58 -36.28
C ALA A 271 1.76 1.45 -35.95
N GLN A 272 2.94 0.86 -35.76
CA GLN A 272 4.18 1.62 -35.56
C GLN A 272 4.63 2.32 -36.85
N GLY A 273 4.35 1.76 -38.05
CA GLY A 273 4.79 2.29 -39.33
C GLY A 273 6.31 2.27 -39.46
N GLU A 274 6.85 3.11 -40.35
CA GLU A 274 8.29 3.27 -40.49
C GLU A 274 8.91 4.04 -39.31
N ALA A 275 9.96 3.48 -38.69
CA ALA A 275 10.67 4.11 -37.59
C ALA A 275 11.33 5.41 -38.06
N ARG A 276 10.87 6.56 -37.57
CA ARG A 276 11.57 7.85 -37.78
C ARG A 276 12.67 8.00 -36.74
N GLN A 277 13.92 8.15 -37.18
CA GLN A 277 14.98 8.58 -36.24
C GLN A 277 14.70 10.01 -35.81
N HIS A 278 14.25 10.18 -34.55
CA HIS A 278 14.25 11.49 -33.91
C HIS A 278 15.67 11.76 -33.41
N ASN A 279 16.39 12.68 -34.09
CA ASN A 279 17.54 13.33 -33.46
C ASN A 279 17.00 14.16 -32.30
N ILE A 280 17.05 13.63 -31.09
CA ILE A 280 16.91 14.42 -29.90
C ILE A 280 18.19 15.24 -29.79
N ALA A 281 18.17 16.49 -30.31
CA ALA A 281 19.23 17.42 -30.07
C ALA A 281 19.32 17.64 -28.55
N SER A 282 20.47 17.31 -27.98
CA SER A 282 20.89 17.47 -26.58
C SER A 282 20.82 18.92 -26.12
#